data_7d673ff45fe9e6069e1fcd9bbf349417
#
_entry.id   7d673ff45fe9e6069e1fcd9bbf349417
#
_cell.length_a   1.000
_cell.length_b   1.000
_cell.length_c   1.000
_cell.angle_alpha   90.00
_cell.angle_beta   90.00
_cell.angle_gamma   90.00
#
_symmetry.space_group_name_H-M   'P 1'
#
loop_
_entity.id
_entity.type
_entity.pdbx_description
1 polymer ?
#
loop_
_entity_poly.entity_id
_entity_poly.type
_entity_poly.pdbx_seq_one_letter_code
_entity_poly.pdbx_strand_id
1 'polypeptide(L)'
;MENKKIRLLRADEIDVRVGAIYEKGITLLLYKDARVDMNILDETFGPMNWKRKHVMYGDVMFCEVMIREEESGRWVSKMDVGTPSFSEPLKGAASDAFKRACTNLGIGRELYTAPFIWIPIDKVTIKEERGKKSVKDSFHVQSIHYEEEKRCIDGIVIVNQNRQVVFQRMNLEPVPKATSIGLNEAQSAMLIAELKRTGFSLASVLKKHNLTKISDMSPQLWKHAMEALKDTPDKAA
;
A
#
# COMPACT_ATOMS: atom_id res chain seq x y z
N MET A 1 -26.28 10.89 -17.94
CA MET A 1 -24.82 10.82 -17.61
C MET A 1 -24.62 9.82 -16.50
N GLU A 2 -24.09 8.66 -16.78
CA GLU A 2 -23.47 7.85 -15.74
C GLU A 2 -22.20 8.60 -15.29
N ASN A 3 -22.25 9.20 -14.10
CA ASN A 3 -21.13 9.96 -13.56
C ASN A 3 -20.05 8.95 -13.21
N LYS A 4 -19.05 8.75 -14.08
CA LYS A 4 -17.93 7.83 -13.84
C LYS A 4 -17.27 8.21 -12.52
N LYS A 5 -17.53 7.43 -11.47
CA LYS A 5 -17.01 7.69 -10.12
C LYS A 5 -15.54 7.28 -10.06
N ILE A 6 -14.67 8.24 -9.90
CA ILE A 6 -13.27 7.99 -9.58
C ILE A 6 -13.21 7.29 -8.20
N ARG A 7 -12.56 6.13 -8.14
CA ARG A 7 -12.41 5.38 -6.89
C ARG A 7 -11.46 6.07 -5.90
N LEU A 8 -11.54 5.69 -4.65
CA LEU A 8 -10.57 6.06 -3.62
C LEU A 8 -9.28 5.24 -3.76
N LEU A 9 -8.19 5.70 -3.16
CA LEU A 9 -6.91 4.99 -3.16
C LEU A 9 -6.99 3.71 -2.33
N ARG A 10 -6.30 2.67 -2.75
CA ARG A 10 -6.07 1.47 -1.95
C ARG A 10 -4.90 1.69 -1.00
N ALA A 11 -4.79 0.89 0.06
CA ALA A 11 -3.69 0.99 1.03
C ALA A 11 -2.31 0.86 0.39
N ASP A 12 -2.17 -0.03 -0.60
CA ASP A 12 -0.95 -0.29 -1.36
C ASP A 12 -0.58 0.81 -2.38
N GLU A 13 -1.47 1.78 -2.60
CA GLU A 13 -1.26 2.94 -3.46
C GLU A 13 -0.84 4.20 -2.69
N ILE A 14 -0.79 4.09 -1.36
CA ILE A 14 -0.45 5.19 -0.47
C ILE A 14 0.94 4.96 0.12
N ASP A 15 1.85 5.82 -0.26
CA ASP A 15 3.20 5.87 0.30
C ASP A 15 3.25 6.74 1.56
N VAL A 16 4.22 6.44 2.42
CA VAL A 16 4.44 7.17 3.68
C VAL A 16 5.86 7.74 3.70
N ARG A 17 5.99 9.01 4.03
CA ARG A 17 7.29 9.65 4.23
C ARG A 17 7.37 10.39 5.55
N VAL A 18 8.57 10.54 6.08
CA VAL A 18 8.81 11.42 7.22
C VAL A 18 8.62 12.86 6.79
N GLY A 19 7.74 13.57 7.50
CA GLY A 19 7.48 14.99 7.30
C GLY A 19 8.49 15.85 8.05
N ALA A 20 8.60 15.65 9.37
CA ALA A 20 9.55 16.36 10.23
C ALA A 20 10.00 15.47 11.38
N ILE A 21 11.20 15.77 11.90
CA ILE A 21 11.78 15.10 13.07
C ILE A 21 11.86 16.12 14.20
N TYR A 22 11.28 15.77 15.34
CA TYR A 22 11.26 16.56 16.56
C TYR A 22 11.99 15.83 17.68
N GLU A 23 12.23 16.49 18.79
CA GLU A 23 12.88 15.88 19.97
C GLU A 23 12.09 14.69 20.54
N LYS A 24 10.74 14.78 20.55
CA LYS A 24 9.86 13.78 21.16
C LYS A 24 9.21 12.80 20.17
N GLY A 25 9.45 12.97 18.87
CA GLY A 25 8.86 12.11 17.85
C GLY A 25 9.00 12.64 16.44
N ILE A 26 8.29 12.01 15.52
CA ILE A 26 8.27 12.37 14.11
C ILE A 26 6.85 12.55 13.60
N THR A 27 6.70 13.33 12.54
CA THR A 27 5.46 13.35 11.76
C THR A 27 5.61 12.53 10.49
N LEU A 28 4.55 11.85 10.09
CA LEU A 28 4.47 11.18 8.81
C LEU A 28 3.47 11.89 7.89
N LEU A 29 3.76 11.85 6.60
CA LEU A 29 2.92 12.39 5.54
C LEU A 29 2.58 11.26 4.56
N LEU A 30 1.31 11.23 4.15
CA LEU A 30 0.82 10.33 3.12
C LEU A 30 0.96 10.99 1.75
N TYR A 31 1.34 10.20 0.74
CA TYR A 31 1.40 10.66 -0.64
C TYR A 31 1.15 9.49 -1.59
N LYS A 32 1.06 9.76 -2.88
CA LYS A 32 0.91 8.75 -3.94
C LYS A 32 1.94 8.96 -5.04
N ASP A 33 2.32 7.88 -5.70
CA ASP A 33 3.12 7.92 -6.92
C ASP A 33 2.28 8.38 -8.11
N ALA A 34 2.89 9.04 -9.08
CA ALA A 34 2.21 9.51 -10.29
C ALA A 34 1.65 8.37 -11.16
N ARG A 35 2.18 7.15 -11.03
CA ARG A 35 1.67 5.96 -11.73
C ARG A 35 0.30 5.53 -11.19
N VAL A 36 0.03 5.77 -9.93
CA VAL A 36 -1.31 5.55 -9.33
C VAL A 36 -2.34 6.44 -10.03
N ASP A 37 -1.99 7.72 -10.27
CA ASP A 37 -2.86 8.63 -11.04
C ASP A 37 -3.13 8.11 -12.44
N MET A 38 -2.10 7.64 -13.16
CA MET A 38 -2.25 7.08 -14.50
C MET A 38 -3.16 5.85 -14.50
N ASN A 39 -2.95 4.92 -13.57
CA ASN A 39 -3.78 3.73 -13.45
C ASN A 39 -5.26 4.07 -13.20
N ILE A 40 -5.54 5.03 -12.32
CA ILE A 40 -6.92 5.46 -12.02
C ILE A 40 -7.55 6.18 -13.22
N LEU A 41 -6.77 6.97 -13.96
CA LEU A 41 -7.23 7.59 -15.22
C LEU A 41 -7.56 6.53 -16.26
N ASP A 42 -6.71 5.52 -16.43
CA ASP A 42 -6.92 4.40 -17.35
C ASP A 42 -8.15 3.57 -16.94
N GLU A 43 -8.27 3.24 -15.66
CA GLU A 43 -9.42 2.48 -15.11
C GLU A 43 -10.75 3.23 -15.30
N THR A 44 -10.73 4.56 -15.08
CA THR A 44 -11.97 5.37 -15.06
C THR A 44 -12.40 5.79 -16.46
N PHE A 45 -11.48 6.22 -17.30
CA PHE A 45 -11.77 6.84 -18.59
C PHE A 45 -11.32 6.00 -19.79
N GLY A 46 -10.44 5.04 -19.57
CA GLY A 46 -9.74 4.30 -20.62
C GLY A 46 -8.48 5.04 -21.09
N PRO A 47 -7.39 4.30 -21.45
CA PRO A 47 -6.08 4.89 -21.72
C PRO A 47 -6.06 5.84 -22.93
N MET A 48 -7.04 5.75 -23.84
CA MET A 48 -7.13 6.61 -25.03
C MET A 48 -8.03 7.84 -24.85
N ASN A 49 -8.72 7.96 -23.69
CA ASN A 49 -9.66 9.04 -23.43
C ASN A 49 -9.14 10.07 -22.43
N TRP A 50 -7.86 10.05 -22.12
CA TRP A 50 -7.20 11.11 -21.39
C TRP A 50 -5.84 11.42 -21.99
N LYS A 51 -5.36 12.64 -21.77
CA LYS A 51 -4.03 13.09 -22.17
C LYS A 51 -3.52 14.15 -21.20
N ARG A 52 -2.20 14.36 -21.15
CA ARG A 52 -1.58 15.42 -20.37
C ARG A 52 -0.62 16.25 -21.21
N LYS A 53 -0.47 17.51 -20.81
CA LYS A 53 0.50 18.44 -21.40
C LYS A 53 1.18 19.21 -20.26
N HIS A 54 2.52 19.28 -20.32
CA HIS A 54 3.29 20.17 -19.44
C HIS A 54 3.58 21.47 -20.16
N VAL A 55 3.44 22.58 -19.45
CA VAL A 55 3.66 23.94 -19.98
C VAL A 55 4.48 24.73 -18.96
N MET A 56 5.45 25.47 -19.45
CA MET A 56 6.21 26.42 -18.65
C MET A 56 5.60 27.81 -18.78
N TYR A 57 5.33 28.46 -17.65
CA TYR A 57 5.02 29.88 -17.58
C TYR A 57 6.13 30.55 -16.75
N GLY A 58 7.06 31.21 -17.44
CA GLY A 58 8.32 31.62 -16.84
C GLY A 58 9.08 30.39 -16.32
N ASP A 59 9.49 30.39 -15.08
CA ASP A 59 10.21 29.29 -14.42
C ASP A 59 9.28 28.29 -13.72
N VAL A 60 7.97 28.42 -13.89
CA VAL A 60 6.98 27.61 -13.20
C VAL A 60 6.37 26.58 -14.13
N MET A 61 6.46 25.31 -13.74
CA MET A 61 5.88 24.21 -14.52
C MET A 61 4.44 23.94 -14.12
N PHE A 62 3.58 23.87 -15.12
CA PHE A 62 2.19 23.43 -14.99
C PHE A 62 1.96 22.10 -15.73
N CYS A 63 1.00 21.32 -15.28
CA CYS A 63 0.47 20.18 -16.00
C CYS A 63 -1.04 20.37 -16.21
N GLU A 64 -1.45 20.26 -17.47
CA GLU A 64 -2.84 20.18 -17.86
C GLU A 64 -3.20 18.71 -18.10
N VAL A 65 -4.20 18.19 -17.39
CA VAL A 65 -4.80 16.87 -17.62
C VAL A 65 -6.15 17.06 -18.27
N MET A 66 -6.35 16.40 -19.39
CA MET A 66 -7.54 16.53 -20.24
C MET A 66 -8.27 15.19 -20.33
N ILE A 67 -9.57 15.19 -20.10
CA ILE A 67 -10.43 14.03 -20.19
C ILE A 67 -11.40 14.24 -21.35
N ARG A 68 -11.59 13.23 -22.18
CA ARG A 68 -12.59 13.25 -23.25
C ARG A 68 -13.96 12.90 -22.69
N GLU A 69 -14.90 13.83 -22.82
CA GLU A 69 -16.30 13.59 -22.47
C GLU A 69 -16.95 12.69 -23.54
N GLU A 70 -17.50 11.56 -23.14
CA GLU A 70 -17.99 10.52 -24.07
C GLU A 70 -19.15 11.01 -24.96
N GLU A 71 -20.12 11.73 -24.37
CA GLU A 71 -21.32 12.16 -25.08
C GLU A 71 -21.04 13.27 -26.12
N SER A 72 -20.28 14.28 -25.73
CA SER A 72 -20.01 15.45 -26.60
C SER A 72 -18.74 15.32 -27.41
N GLY A 73 -17.85 14.38 -27.05
CA GLY A 73 -16.51 14.26 -27.62
C GLY A 73 -15.56 15.40 -27.27
N ARG A 74 -16.00 16.37 -26.45
CA ARG A 74 -15.19 17.52 -26.04
C ARG A 74 -14.13 17.12 -24.99
N TRP A 75 -13.06 17.88 -24.96
CA TRP A 75 -12.02 17.74 -23.96
C TRP A 75 -12.27 18.70 -22.80
N VAL A 76 -12.39 18.16 -21.59
CA VAL A 76 -12.48 18.93 -20.35
C VAL A 76 -11.13 18.84 -19.65
N SER A 77 -10.57 19.97 -19.22
CA SER A 77 -9.24 19.99 -18.63
C SER A 77 -9.22 20.54 -17.19
N LYS A 78 -8.22 20.08 -16.44
CA LYS A 78 -7.80 20.63 -15.15
C LYS A 78 -6.28 20.85 -15.19
N MET A 79 -5.83 21.97 -14.65
CA MET A 79 -4.41 22.33 -14.63
C MET A 79 -3.97 22.66 -13.20
N ASP A 80 -2.73 22.34 -12.89
CA ASP A 80 -2.10 22.75 -11.63
C ASP A 80 -0.60 22.90 -11.77
N VAL A 81 0.02 23.58 -10.81
CA VAL A 81 1.45 23.89 -10.73
C VAL A 81 2.22 22.77 -10.04
N GLY A 82 3.48 22.57 -10.39
CA GLY A 82 4.39 21.65 -9.72
C GLY A 82 5.56 22.36 -9.05
N THR A 83 5.96 21.81 -7.91
CA THR A 83 7.13 22.26 -7.15
C THR A 83 8.36 21.43 -7.54
N PRO A 84 9.52 22.05 -7.84
CA PRO A 84 10.76 21.34 -8.10
C PRO A 84 11.20 20.49 -6.91
N SER A 85 11.73 19.29 -7.18
CA SER A 85 12.41 18.48 -6.17
C SER A 85 13.87 18.90 -6.01
N PHE A 86 14.48 18.54 -4.89
CA PHE A 86 15.88 18.91 -4.61
C PHE A 86 16.87 18.23 -5.56
N SER A 87 16.67 16.95 -5.88
CA SER A 87 17.63 16.15 -6.66
C SER A 87 17.44 16.24 -8.17
N GLU A 88 16.18 16.31 -8.62
CA GLU A 88 15.80 16.34 -10.06
C GLU A 88 14.71 17.40 -10.28
N PRO A 89 15.06 18.70 -10.31
CA PRO A 89 14.08 19.79 -10.26
C PRO A 89 12.96 19.71 -11.31
N LEU A 90 13.32 19.54 -12.58
CA LEU A 90 12.35 19.50 -13.67
C LEU A 90 11.46 18.26 -13.62
N LYS A 91 12.03 17.09 -13.35
CA LYS A 91 11.29 15.85 -13.22
C LYS A 91 10.36 15.88 -12.01
N GLY A 92 10.86 16.43 -10.89
CA GLY A 92 10.07 16.66 -9.68
C GLY A 92 8.90 17.58 -9.94
N ALA A 93 9.12 18.73 -10.57
CA ALA A 93 8.07 19.68 -10.92
C ALA A 93 7.02 19.08 -11.86
N ALA A 94 7.46 18.33 -12.89
CA ALA A 94 6.55 17.67 -13.83
C ALA A 94 5.67 16.62 -13.15
N SER A 95 6.26 15.78 -12.29
CA SER A 95 5.53 14.77 -11.53
C SER A 95 4.56 15.38 -10.51
N ASP A 96 4.98 16.43 -9.81
CA ASP A 96 4.15 17.12 -8.83
C ASP A 96 2.98 17.85 -9.50
N ALA A 97 3.23 18.60 -10.59
CA ALA A 97 2.19 19.27 -11.37
C ALA A 97 1.12 18.29 -11.86
N PHE A 98 1.54 17.11 -12.37
CA PHE A 98 0.62 16.09 -12.81
C PHE A 98 -0.24 15.54 -11.67
N LYS A 99 0.36 15.16 -10.55
CA LYS A 99 -0.36 14.65 -9.37
C LYS A 99 -1.38 15.67 -8.84
N ARG A 100 -1.01 16.96 -8.82
CA ARG A 100 -1.89 18.04 -8.39
C ARG A 100 -3.04 18.27 -9.37
N ALA A 101 -2.78 18.24 -10.67
CA ALA A 101 -3.82 18.32 -11.70
C ALA A 101 -4.82 17.14 -11.58
N CYS A 102 -4.33 15.93 -11.28
CA CYS A 102 -5.18 14.77 -11.01
C CYS A 102 -6.01 14.94 -9.72
N THR A 103 -5.46 15.59 -8.70
CA THR A 103 -6.23 15.93 -7.49
C THR A 103 -7.40 16.88 -7.80
N ASN A 104 -7.25 17.80 -8.78
CA ASN A 104 -8.33 18.65 -9.25
C ASN A 104 -9.44 17.86 -9.98
N LEU A 105 -9.13 16.69 -10.51
CA LEU A 105 -10.12 15.74 -11.05
C LEU A 105 -10.79 14.89 -9.95
N GLY A 106 -10.21 14.84 -8.75
CA GLY A 106 -10.71 14.07 -7.61
C GLY A 106 -9.90 12.82 -7.26
N ILE A 107 -8.76 12.57 -7.93
CA ILE A 107 -7.89 11.42 -7.67
C ILE A 107 -6.96 11.72 -6.47
N GLY A 108 -7.06 10.91 -5.42
CA GLY A 108 -6.23 11.05 -4.22
C GLY A 108 -6.51 12.29 -3.39
N ARG A 109 -7.66 12.94 -3.60
CA ARG A 109 -8.08 14.12 -2.82
C ARG A 109 -8.30 13.77 -1.35
N GLU A 110 -8.67 12.53 -1.07
CA GLU A 110 -8.83 11.98 0.28
C GLU A 110 -7.55 12.05 1.13
N LEU A 111 -6.37 12.08 0.52
CA LEU A 111 -5.11 12.23 1.27
C LEU A 111 -5.04 13.54 2.08
N TYR A 112 -5.76 14.58 1.65
CA TYR A 112 -5.86 15.84 2.38
C TYR A 112 -6.76 15.76 3.62
N THR A 113 -7.49 14.65 3.78
CA THR A 113 -8.31 14.38 4.97
C THR A 113 -7.60 13.50 5.98
N ALA A 114 -6.33 13.14 5.70
CA ALA A 114 -5.53 12.32 6.59
C ALA A 114 -5.42 12.92 7.99
N PRO A 115 -5.49 12.11 9.05
CA PRO A 115 -5.26 12.60 10.39
C PRO A 115 -3.82 13.09 10.55
N PHE A 116 -3.58 13.91 11.56
CA PHE A 116 -2.21 14.21 11.98
C PHE A 116 -1.53 12.93 12.49
N ILE A 117 -0.49 12.49 11.79
CA ILE A 117 0.22 11.25 12.09
C ILE A 117 1.47 11.58 12.86
N TRP A 118 1.45 11.27 14.16
CA TRP A 118 2.56 11.46 15.08
C TRP A 118 3.06 10.13 15.60
N ILE A 119 4.37 9.89 15.51
CA ILE A 119 5.03 8.69 16.05
C ILE A 119 5.98 9.13 17.16
N PRO A 120 5.82 8.63 18.40
CA PRO A 120 6.76 8.88 19.49
C PRO A 120 8.17 8.39 19.17
N ILE A 121 9.18 9.07 19.73
CA ILE A 121 10.60 8.83 19.40
C ILE A 121 11.08 7.42 19.80
N ASP A 122 10.47 6.83 20.82
CA ASP A 122 10.76 5.48 21.31
C ASP A 122 10.30 4.37 20.33
N LYS A 123 9.45 4.72 19.35
CA LYS A 123 8.95 3.79 18.31
C LYS A 123 9.71 3.89 16.99
N VAL A 124 10.76 4.72 16.92
CA VAL A 124 11.52 4.94 15.68
C VAL A 124 13.01 4.92 15.93
N THR A 125 13.75 4.49 14.92
CA THR A 125 15.22 4.48 14.95
C THR A 125 15.76 5.75 14.30
N ILE A 126 16.33 6.64 15.12
CA ILE A 126 16.97 7.85 14.62
C ILE A 126 18.45 7.58 14.37
N LYS A 127 18.94 8.02 13.22
CA LYS A 127 20.35 8.06 12.85
C LYS A 127 20.79 9.52 12.79
N GLU A 128 21.89 9.83 13.43
CA GLU A 128 22.52 11.14 13.35
C GLU A 128 23.86 11.04 12.66
N GLU A 129 24.01 11.72 11.52
CA GLU A 129 25.26 11.80 10.77
C GLU A 129 25.58 13.27 10.48
N ARG A 130 26.78 13.69 10.87
CA ARG A 130 27.28 15.07 10.65
C ARG A 130 26.30 16.15 11.13
N GLY A 131 25.66 15.94 12.30
CA GLY A 131 24.68 16.86 12.88
C GLY A 131 23.30 16.85 12.21
N LYS A 132 23.08 15.98 11.22
CA LYS A 132 21.77 15.84 10.56
C LYS A 132 21.09 14.56 11.03
N LYS A 133 19.89 14.72 11.61
CA LYS A 133 19.04 13.60 12.02
C LYS A 133 18.25 13.06 10.83
N SER A 134 18.16 11.74 10.74
CA SER A 134 17.35 11.02 9.78
C SER A 134 16.68 9.82 10.45
N VAL A 135 15.55 9.38 9.93
CA VAL A 135 14.86 8.16 10.37
C VAL A 135 15.35 7.01 9.53
N LYS A 136 15.77 5.92 10.18
CA LYS A 136 16.23 4.70 9.50
C LYS A 136 15.07 3.81 9.09
N ASP A 137 13.94 3.91 9.81
CA ASP A 137 12.77 3.08 9.56
C ASP A 137 12.05 3.49 8.28
N SER A 138 11.48 2.51 7.59
CA SER A 138 10.51 2.70 6.52
C SER A 138 9.10 2.39 7.03
N PHE A 139 8.11 3.08 6.48
CA PHE A 139 6.72 2.98 6.92
C PHE A 139 5.80 2.66 5.75
N HIS A 140 4.75 1.88 6.02
CA HIS A 140 3.78 1.45 5.02
C HIS A 140 2.36 1.52 5.60
N VAL A 141 1.41 1.87 4.76
CA VAL A 141 0.00 1.77 5.10
C VAL A 141 -0.41 0.29 5.04
N GLN A 142 -0.75 -0.29 6.18
CA GLN A 142 -1.22 -1.66 6.26
C GLN A 142 -2.69 -1.78 5.88
N SER A 143 -3.50 -0.84 6.36
CA SER A 143 -4.92 -0.77 6.04
C SER A 143 -5.41 0.67 6.11
N ILE A 144 -6.44 0.95 5.33
CA ILE A 144 -7.11 2.25 5.30
C ILE A 144 -8.63 2.02 5.23
N HIS A 145 -9.36 2.88 5.89
CA HIS A 145 -10.81 2.92 5.86
C HIS A 145 -11.28 4.33 5.49
N TYR A 146 -12.39 4.40 4.78
CA TYR A 146 -12.97 5.64 4.28
C TYR A 146 -14.43 5.75 4.69
N GLU A 147 -14.82 6.94 5.13
CA GLU A 147 -16.22 7.32 5.13
C GLU A 147 -16.60 7.65 3.67
N GLU A 148 -17.30 6.72 3.02
CA GLU A 148 -17.52 6.77 1.56
C GLU A 148 -18.29 7.99 1.09
N GLU A 149 -19.33 8.42 1.85
CA GLU A 149 -20.14 9.58 1.49
C GLU A 149 -19.31 10.87 1.47
N LYS A 150 -18.48 11.07 2.46
CA LYS A 150 -17.60 12.25 2.58
C LYS A 150 -16.28 12.09 1.83
N ARG A 151 -15.96 10.87 1.40
CA ARG A 151 -14.67 10.51 0.77
C ARG A 151 -13.48 10.95 1.64
N CYS A 152 -13.58 10.72 2.95
CA CYS A 152 -12.57 11.08 3.94
C CYS A 152 -11.93 9.85 4.55
N ILE A 153 -10.64 9.94 4.88
CA ILE A 153 -9.94 8.91 5.67
C ILE A 153 -10.46 8.99 7.11
N ASP A 154 -11.17 7.98 7.57
CA ASP A 154 -11.67 7.86 8.93
C ASP A 154 -10.95 6.79 9.73
N GLY A 155 -10.17 5.92 9.08
CA GLY A 155 -9.33 4.93 9.72
C GLY A 155 -8.05 4.62 8.94
N ILE A 156 -6.92 4.48 9.66
CA ILE A 156 -5.63 4.11 9.06
C ILE A 156 -4.74 3.36 10.07
N VAL A 157 -4.06 2.33 9.59
CA VAL A 157 -3.01 1.61 10.32
C VAL A 157 -1.71 1.71 9.53
N ILE A 158 -0.64 2.20 10.19
CA ILE A 158 0.70 2.31 9.62
C ILE A 158 1.64 1.39 10.39
N VAL A 159 2.45 0.64 9.65
CA VAL A 159 3.45 -0.28 10.18
C VAL A 159 4.85 0.11 9.72
N ASN A 160 5.85 -0.32 10.48
CA ASN A 160 7.26 -0.23 10.07
C ASN A 160 7.67 -1.43 9.19
N GLN A 161 8.94 -1.47 8.76
CA GLN A 161 9.52 -2.56 7.95
C GLN A 161 9.41 -3.95 8.61
N ASN A 162 9.27 -4.01 9.94
CA ASN A 162 9.10 -5.24 10.72
C ASN A 162 7.62 -5.62 10.91
N ARG A 163 6.69 -4.93 10.22
CA ARG A 163 5.24 -5.07 10.36
C ARG A 163 4.71 -4.76 11.77
N GLN A 164 5.44 -3.98 12.55
CA GLN A 164 4.99 -3.51 13.85
C GLN A 164 4.14 -2.26 13.66
N VAL A 165 2.98 -2.20 14.30
CA VAL A 165 2.09 -1.04 14.26
C VAL A 165 2.75 0.14 14.97
N VAL A 166 3.00 1.21 14.24
CA VAL A 166 3.58 2.47 14.77
C VAL A 166 2.53 3.56 14.94
N PHE A 167 1.46 3.51 14.14
CA PHE A 167 0.32 4.43 14.23
C PHE A 167 -0.97 3.70 13.90
N GLN A 168 -2.01 3.99 14.68
CA GLN A 168 -3.37 3.53 14.41
C GLN A 168 -4.35 4.62 14.82
N ARG A 169 -5.29 4.94 13.95
CA ARG A 169 -6.43 5.80 14.24
C ARG A 169 -7.70 5.04 13.93
N MET A 170 -8.74 5.27 14.75
CA MET A 170 -10.00 4.53 14.84
C MET A 170 -9.87 3.10 15.39
N ASN A 171 -11.00 2.64 15.92
CA ASN A 171 -11.27 1.23 16.18
C ASN A 171 -11.55 0.46 14.88
N LEU A 172 -10.68 0.66 13.85
CA LEU A 172 -10.49 -0.45 12.94
C LEU A 172 -10.14 -1.59 13.88
N GLU A 173 -11.03 -2.56 14.03
CA GLU A 173 -10.68 -3.81 14.65
C GLU A 173 -9.26 -4.13 14.18
N PRO A 174 -8.26 -4.31 15.07
CA PRO A 174 -6.89 -4.55 14.64
C PRO A 174 -7.02 -5.65 13.60
N VAL A 175 -6.64 -5.34 12.36
CA VAL A 175 -6.67 -6.33 11.26
C VAL A 175 -6.09 -7.55 11.92
N PRO A 176 -6.88 -8.61 12.15
CA PRO A 176 -6.50 -9.67 13.06
C PRO A 176 -5.10 -9.98 12.64
N LYS A 177 -4.11 -9.84 13.55
CA LYS A 177 -2.65 -9.90 13.31
C LYS A 177 -2.55 -10.91 12.26
N ALA A 178 -2.06 -10.59 11.02
CA ALA A 178 -2.23 -11.45 9.88
C ALA A 178 -2.01 -12.81 10.46
N THR A 179 -3.11 -13.44 10.80
CA THR A 179 -3.13 -14.68 11.55
C THR A 179 -2.27 -15.43 10.65
N SER A 180 -1.02 -15.63 11.05
CA SER A 180 -0.01 -16.29 10.28
C SER A 180 -0.86 -17.14 9.38
N ILE A 181 -0.87 -16.90 8.02
CA ILE A 181 -1.84 -17.55 7.16
C ILE A 181 -1.51 -19.00 7.35
N GLY A 182 -1.82 -19.46 8.50
CA GLY A 182 -1.65 -20.75 9.05
C GLY A 182 -2.80 -21.57 8.52
N LEU A 183 -2.59 -22.82 8.45
CA LEU A 183 -3.61 -23.76 8.01
C LEU A 183 -4.83 -23.65 8.93
N ASN A 184 -6.01 -23.65 8.36
CA ASN A 184 -7.23 -23.84 9.13
C ASN A 184 -7.27 -25.30 9.67
N GLU A 185 -8.21 -25.58 10.59
CA GLU A 185 -8.31 -26.89 11.22
C GLU A 185 -8.49 -28.02 10.20
N ALA A 186 -9.28 -27.81 9.14
CA ALA A 186 -9.50 -28.79 8.09
C ALA A 186 -8.21 -29.08 7.30
N GLN A 187 -7.47 -28.04 6.93
CA GLN A 187 -6.18 -28.19 6.24
C GLN A 187 -5.13 -28.87 7.11
N SER A 188 -5.11 -28.54 8.40
CA SER A 188 -4.21 -29.18 9.36
C SER A 188 -4.54 -30.67 9.52
N ALA A 189 -5.83 -31.01 9.63
CA ALA A 189 -6.29 -32.40 9.72
C ALA A 189 -5.95 -33.20 8.44
N MET A 190 -6.14 -32.61 7.25
CA MET A 190 -5.78 -33.24 5.98
C MET A 190 -4.28 -33.55 5.90
N LEU A 191 -3.42 -32.61 6.27
CA LEU A 191 -1.98 -32.83 6.25
C LEU A 191 -1.55 -33.92 7.25
N ILE A 192 -2.12 -33.91 8.45
CA ILE A 192 -1.84 -34.94 9.47
C ILE A 192 -2.26 -36.34 8.95
N ALA A 193 -3.41 -36.45 8.29
CA ALA A 193 -3.89 -37.71 7.72
C ALA A 193 -2.93 -38.22 6.63
N GLU A 194 -2.47 -37.36 5.72
CA GLU A 194 -1.52 -37.72 4.66
C GLU A 194 -0.14 -38.10 5.21
N LEU A 195 0.36 -37.40 6.21
CA LEU A 195 1.61 -37.72 6.90
C LEU A 195 1.51 -39.11 7.57
N LYS A 196 0.36 -39.39 8.19
CA LYS A 196 0.10 -40.70 8.82
C LYS A 196 0.02 -41.82 7.78
N ARG A 197 -0.66 -41.59 6.64
CA ARG A 197 -0.76 -42.53 5.52
C ARG A 197 0.62 -42.89 4.97
N THR A 198 1.47 -41.89 4.74
CA THR A 198 2.79 -42.06 4.12
C THR A 198 3.90 -42.40 5.13
N GLY A 199 3.62 -42.36 6.45
CA GLY A 199 4.58 -42.66 7.52
C GLY A 199 5.59 -41.57 7.83
N PHE A 200 5.41 -40.37 7.28
CA PHE A 200 6.26 -39.22 7.63
C PHE A 200 5.90 -38.61 9.00
N SER A 201 6.93 -38.25 9.73
CA SER A 201 6.77 -37.57 11.02
C SER A 201 6.43 -36.08 10.86
N LEU A 202 5.36 -35.62 11.51
CA LEU A 202 5.03 -34.21 11.57
C LEU A 202 6.21 -33.37 12.12
N ALA A 203 6.90 -33.88 13.14
CA ALA A 203 8.05 -33.22 13.74
C ALA A 203 9.20 -32.99 12.73
N SER A 204 9.43 -33.95 11.82
CA SER A 204 10.44 -33.81 10.76
C SER A 204 10.06 -32.75 9.75
N VAL A 205 8.78 -32.67 9.38
CA VAL A 205 8.27 -31.63 8.47
C VAL A 205 8.37 -30.25 9.09
N LEU A 206 7.95 -30.07 10.33
CA LEU A 206 8.06 -28.82 11.05
C LEU A 206 9.51 -28.34 11.19
N LYS A 207 10.41 -29.27 11.57
CA LYS A 207 11.84 -28.97 11.70
C LYS A 207 12.47 -28.56 10.38
N LYS A 208 12.13 -29.23 9.28
CA LYS A 208 12.65 -28.92 7.92
C LYS A 208 12.30 -27.49 7.50
N HIS A 209 11.17 -26.97 7.93
CA HIS A 209 10.67 -25.64 7.54
C HIS A 209 10.76 -24.59 8.67
N ASN A 210 11.50 -24.86 9.75
CA ASN A 210 11.67 -23.99 10.92
C ASN A 210 10.32 -23.52 11.51
N LEU A 211 9.33 -24.42 11.56
CA LEU A 211 8.02 -24.15 12.14
C LEU A 211 7.92 -24.79 13.54
N THR A 212 7.19 -24.12 14.43
CA THR A 212 6.92 -24.66 15.78
C THR A 212 5.60 -25.43 15.87
N LYS A 213 4.63 -25.03 15.03
CA LYS A 213 3.29 -25.64 14.99
C LYS A 213 2.83 -25.82 13.55
N ILE A 214 1.94 -26.77 13.31
CA ILE A 214 1.31 -26.99 12.00
C ILE A 214 0.48 -25.77 11.57
N SER A 215 -0.13 -25.06 12.52
CA SER A 215 -0.87 -23.82 12.28
C SER A 215 0.00 -22.66 11.77
N ASP A 216 1.32 -22.72 11.89
CA ASP A 216 2.25 -21.69 11.42
C ASP A 216 2.64 -21.92 9.94
N MET A 217 2.23 -23.05 9.35
CA MET A 217 2.51 -23.39 7.96
C MET A 217 1.69 -22.51 7.01
N SER A 218 2.34 -21.89 6.03
CA SER A 218 1.64 -21.09 5.02
C SER A 218 0.79 -21.97 4.08
N PRO A 219 -0.32 -21.48 3.50
CA PRO A 219 -1.14 -22.22 2.55
C PRO A 219 -0.35 -22.67 1.31
N GLN A 220 0.65 -21.91 0.88
CA GLN A 220 1.53 -22.29 -0.23
C GLN A 220 2.41 -23.48 0.14
N LEU A 221 3.01 -23.47 1.33
CA LEU A 221 3.82 -24.59 1.82
C LEU A 221 2.97 -25.83 2.05
N TRP A 222 1.74 -25.67 2.56
CA TRP A 222 0.78 -26.76 2.69
C TRP A 222 0.45 -27.39 1.34
N LYS A 223 0.16 -26.59 0.33
CA LYS A 223 -0.14 -27.08 -1.03
C LYS A 223 1.03 -27.89 -1.59
N HIS A 224 2.25 -27.39 -1.46
CA HIS A 224 3.48 -28.10 -1.87
C HIS A 224 3.69 -29.40 -1.09
N ALA A 225 3.44 -29.39 0.22
CA ALA A 225 3.54 -30.60 1.04
C ALA A 225 2.51 -31.66 0.64
N MET A 226 1.26 -31.24 0.39
CA MET A 226 0.19 -32.13 -0.06
C MET A 226 0.45 -32.71 -1.45
N GLU A 227 0.98 -31.93 -2.39
CA GLU A 227 1.39 -32.40 -3.72
C GLU A 227 2.50 -33.44 -3.60
N ALA A 228 3.53 -33.20 -2.81
CA ALA A 228 4.62 -34.13 -2.60
C ALA A 228 4.17 -35.47 -1.92
N LEU A 229 3.20 -35.38 -0.99
CA LEU A 229 2.66 -36.55 -0.30
C LEU A 229 1.70 -37.38 -1.18
N LYS A 230 1.03 -36.73 -2.15
CA LYS A 230 0.09 -37.38 -3.06
C LYS A 230 0.75 -38.50 -3.89
N ASP A 231 1.99 -38.26 -4.33
CA ASP A 231 2.76 -39.20 -5.15
C ASP A 231 3.58 -40.22 -4.29
N THR A 232 3.47 -40.10 -2.96
CA THR A 232 4.17 -40.99 -2.03
C THR A 232 3.31 -42.23 -1.72
N PRO A 233 3.83 -43.45 -1.88
CA PRO A 233 3.08 -44.66 -1.56
C PRO A 233 2.75 -44.75 -0.07
N ASP A 234 1.73 -45.57 0.25
CA ASP A 234 1.35 -45.84 1.62
C ASP A 234 2.49 -46.54 2.37
N LYS A 235 2.61 -46.22 3.66
CA LYS A 235 3.56 -46.94 4.52
C LYS A 235 3.23 -48.41 4.51
N ALA A 236 4.21 -49.25 4.13
CA ALA A 236 4.07 -50.70 4.24
C ALA A 236 3.70 -51.07 5.70
N ALA A 237 2.70 -51.93 5.83
CA ALA A 237 2.16 -52.39 7.11
C ALA A 237 3.20 -53.14 7.94
#